data_5d9613c67ba1f4b15108204ede43eefb
#
_entry.id   5d9613c67ba1f4b15108204ede43eefb
#
_cell.length_a   1.000
_cell.length_b   1.000
_cell.length_c   1.000
_cell.angle_alpha   90.00
_cell.angle_beta   90.00
_cell.angle_gamma   90.00
#
_symmetry.space_group_name_H-M   'P 1'
#
loop_
_entity.id
_entity.type
_entity.pdbx_description
1 polymer ?
#
loop_
_entity_poly.entity_id
_entity_poly.type
_entity_poly.pdbx_seq_one_letter_code
_entity_poly.pdbx_strand_id
1 'polypeptide(L)'
;VSIAAAGALYNAGRIKRALVVAPLSVVGVWDEEFGKFAAFGYTLAVLKGSGEKKADTLRHMTGDALQVAVVNYESAWRLERELAAWHPDLIIADEGHKIKTHNISASKAMHRLGAAVKYRLLLTGTPVTNKAIDVFSQYKFLDPRIFGQSFYSFRNTYFYMTGYGNHTPVLKKSMEPELTRRMHSIAFRATKAECLDLPSTTDIIRKVELEPRAAKLYQSLVQESYAELSEGEVTITNVLTKLLRLSQLTGGFIGSDESSAAEQVSTAKLDVLEDILDAAIEENRKLVVIARFVPELGAICAMLEKKRVNYSIVKGGVKDRDEQVARFQNDPDVPVFVGQIATAGLGLTLTAASTMVFYSLDYSMSNFEQCKARIHRAGQRMPCTYIYLTAQGTVDEKVLKALKNKANLAKTLVDDYRYGNNPFM
;
A
#
# COMPACT_ATOMS: atom_id res chain seq x y z
N VAL A 1 -13.03 -12.15 -9.06
CA VAL A 1 -12.29 -12.78 -10.16
C VAL A 1 -11.52 -14.00 -9.67
N SER A 2 -10.59 -13.89 -8.70
CA SER A 2 -9.73 -15.00 -8.24
C SER A 2 -10.51 -16.17 -7.64
N ILE A 3 -11.56 -15.90 -6.84
CA ILE A 3 -12.46 -16.93 -6.29
C ILE A 3 -13.21 -17.66 -7.43
N ALA A 4 -13.73 -16.90 -8.41
CA ALA A 4 -14.37 -17.49 -9.57
C ALA A 4 -13.40 -18.33 -10.41
N ALA A 5 -12.15 -17.89 -10.59
CA ALA A 5 -11.12 -18.66 -11.27
C ALA A 5 -10.79 -19.96 -10.52
N ALA A 6 -10.68 -19.90 -9.18
CA ALA A 6 -10.51 -21.11 -8.36
C ALA A 6 -11.68 -22.07 -8.50
N GLY A 7 -12.92 -21.57 -8.47
CA GLY A 7 -14.13 -22.38 -8.68
C GLY A 7 -14.19 -23.02 -10.06
N ALA A 8 -13.85 -22.30 -11.12
CA ALA A 8 -13.78 -22.84 -12.47
C ALA A 8 -12.75 -23.97 -12.59
N LEU A 9 -11.55 -23.79 -12.01
CA LEU A 9 -10.53 -24.83 -11.98
C LEU A 9 -10.97 -26.05 -11.14
N TYR A 10 -11.62 -25.83 -10.01
CA TYR A 10 -12.14 -26.90 -9.16
C TYR A 10 -13.24 -27.70 -9.87
N ASN A 11 -14.23 -27.03 -10.44
CA ASN A 11 -15.32 -27.68 -11.16
C ASN A 11 -14.84 -28.45 -12.40
N ALA A 12 -13.72 -28.00 -13.02
CA ALA A 12 -13.05 -28.73 -14.10
C ALA A 12 -12.15 -29.88 -13.60
N GLY A 13 -12.15 -30.19 -12.30
CA GLY A 13 -11.30 -31.23 -11.70
C GLY A 13 -9.79 -30.98 -11.78
N ARG A 14 -9.39 -29.69 -11.94
CA ARG A 14 -7.99 -29.30 -12.15
C ARG A 14 -7.26 -29.01 -10.86
N ILE A 15 -7.97 -28.64 -9.79
CA ILE A 15 -7.41 -28.33 -8.48
C ILE A 15 -8.25 -28.94 -7.36
N LYS A 16 -7.60 -29.28 -6.25
CA LYS A 16 -8.20 -29.70 -4.98
C LYS A 16 -7.77 -28.80 -3.83
N ARG A 17 -6.64 -28.13 -3.95
CA ARG A 17 -6.05 -27.31 -2.89
C ARG A 17 -5.62 -25.94 -3.44
N ALA A 18 -6.09 -24.87 -2.78
CA ALA A 18 -5.73 -23.51 -3.09
C ALA A 18 -5.07 -22.84 -1.88
N LEU A 19 -3.90 -22.27 -2.07
CA LEU A 19 -3.19 -21.46 -1.07
C LEU A 19 -3.37 -19.98 -1.40
N VAL A 20 -3.93 -19.23 -0.46
CA VAL A 20 -4.01 -17.76 -0.53
C VAL A 20 -2.94 -17.16 0.36
N VAL A 21 -2.05 -16.37 -0.20
CA VAL A 21 -1.03 -15.61 0.54
C VAL A 21 -1.36 -14.13 0.45
N ALA A 22 -1.67 -13.51 1.59
CA ALA A 22 -2.17 -12.15 1.66
C ALA A 22 -1.44 -11.34 2.76
N PRO A 23 -1.53 -10.00 2.78
CA PRO A 23 -1.09 -9.22 3.94
C PRO A 23 -1.84 -9.62 5.22
N LEU A 24 -1.17 -9.55 6.37
CA LEU A 24 -1.75 -9.97 7.67
C LEU A 24 -3.10 -9.31 7.96
N SER A 25 -3.26 -8.05 7.57
CA SER A 25 -4.48 -7.26 7.80
C SER A 25 -5.69 -7.69 6.96
N VAL A 26 -5.49 -8.51 5.93
CA VAL A 26 -6.59 -8.93 5.03
C VAL A 26 -6.77 -10.45 4.96
N VAL A 27 -6.00 -11.23 5.72
CA VAL A 27 -6.17 -12.70 5.73
C VAL A 27 -7.58 -13.12 6.18
N GLY A 28 -8.19 -12.39 7.13
CA GLY A 28 -9.56 -12.65 7.59
C GLY A 28 -10.64 -12.30 6.58
N VAL A 29 -10.39 -11.31 5.73
CA VAL A 29 -11.34 -10.85 4.71
C VAL A 29 -11.60 -11.92 3.65
N TRP A 30 -10.63 -12.81 3.41
CA TRP A 30 -10.78 -13.89 2.43
C TRP A 30 -11.88 -14.89 2.80
N ASP A 31 -12.10 -15.14 4.09
CA ASP A 31 -13.18 -15.99 4.57
C ASP A 31 -14.56 -15.38 4.21
N GLU A 32 -14.73 -14.08 4.49
CA GLU A 32 -15.95 -13.35 4.12
C GLU A 32 -16.17 -13.29 2.60
N GLU A 33 -15.10 -13.06 1.83
CA GLU A 33 -15.18 -12.98 0.37
C GLU A 33 -15.51 -14.33 -0.26
N PHE A 34 -14.96 -15.44 0.27
CA PHE A 34 -15.39 -16.77 -0.16
C PHE A 34 -16.86 -17.02 0.17
N GLY A 35 -17.33 -16.65 1.36
CA GLY A 35 -18.73 -16.75 1.74
C GLY A 35 -19.68 -15.97 0.84
N LYS A 36 -19.24 -14.81 0.33
CA LYS A 36 -20.02 -13.95 -0.59
C LYS A 36 -20.03 -14.43 -2.05
N PHE A 37 -18.91 -14.97 -2.54
CA PHE A 37 -18.70 -15.16 -3.96
C PHE A 37 -18.45 -16.60 -4.41
N ALA A 38 -18.26 -17.56 -3.51
CA ALA A 38 -18.05 -18.94 -3.89
C ALA A 38 -19.41 -19.63 -4.15
N ALA A 39 -19.68 -19.96 -5.40
CA ALA A 39 -20.84 -20.75 -5.83
C ALA A 39 -20.48 -22.24 -6.01
N PHE A 40 -19.54 -22.75 -5.19
CA PHE A 40 -19.04 -24.14 -5.24
C PHE A 40 -18.66 -24.59 -3.83
N GLY A 41 -18.56 -25.91 -3.63
CA GLY A 41 -18.18 -26.46 -2.32
C GLY A 41 -16.72 -26.17 -1.98
N TYR A 42 -16.48 -25.62 -0.80
CA TYR A 42 -15.15 -25.35 -0.29
C TYR A 42 -15.05 -25.53 1.22
N THR A 43 -13.84 -25.73 1.71
CA THR A 43 -13.45 -25.66 3.12
C THR A 43 -12.30 -24.68 3.26
N LEU A 44 -12.46 -23.64 4.07
CA LEU A 44 -11.46 -22.59 4.22
C LEU A 44 -10.90 -22.56 5.64
N ALA A 45 -9.59 -22.48 5.76
CA ALA A 45 -8.90 -22.28 7.03
C ALA A 45 -7.95 -21.07 6.95
N VAL A 46 -8.20 -20.09 7.81
CA VAL A 46 -7.23 -19.01 8.06
C VAL A 46 -6.21 -19.49 9.07
N LEU A 47 -4.94 -19.64 8.65
CA LEU A 47 -3.85 -20.17 9.48
C LEU A 47 -3.44 -19.14 10.55
N LYS A 48 -3.93 -19.33 11.79
CA LYS A 48 -3.71 -18.44 12.95
C LYS A 48 -2.86 -19.12 14.04
N GLY A 49 -2.24 -18.34 14.90
CA GLY A 49 -1.48 -18.82 16.07
C GLY A 49 0.00 -19.09 15.76
N SER A 50 0.62 -20.00 16.54
CA SER A 50 2.02 -20.39 16.38
C SER A 50 2.27 -21.15 15.07
N GLY A 51 3.52 -21.28 14.66
CA GLY A 51 3.90 -22.05 13.47
C GLY A 51 3.42 -23.51 13.54
N GLU A 52 3.58 -24.14 14.69
CA GLU A 52 3.12 -25.52 14.93
C GLU A 52 1.61 -25.67 14.79
N LYS A 53 0.83 -24.75 15.39
CA LYS A 53 -0.63 -24.76 15.28
C LYS A 53 -1.11 -24.55 13.83
N LYS A 54 -0.42 -23.69 13.06
CA LYS A 54 -0.69 -23.51 11.64
C LYS A 54 -0.40 -24.76 10.82
N ALA A 55 0.74 -25.40 11.07
CA ALA A 55 1.12 -26.65 10.41
C ALA A 55 0.14 -27.78 10.76
N ASP A 56 -0.32 -27.82 12.00
CA ASP A 56 -1.33 -28.80 12.46
C ASP A 56 -2.68 -28.57 11.73
N THR A 57 -3.13 -27.33 11.63
CA THR A 57 -4.32 -26.98 10.85
C THR A 57 -4.23 -27.49 9.42
N LEU A 58 -3.08 -27.27 8.73
CA LEU A 58 -2.88 -27.77 7.35
C LEU A 58 -2.98 -29.29 7.25
N ARG A 59 -2.41 -30.04 8.21
CA ARG A 59 -2.44 -31.50 8.22
C ARG A 59 -3.85 -32.06 8.36
N HIS A 60 -4.73 -31.34 9.09
CA HIS A 60 -6.11 -31.77 9.33
C HIS A 60 -7.10 -31.25 8.26
N MET A 61 -6.64 -30.46 7.30
CA MET A 61 -7.47 -30.06 6.17
C MET A 61 -7.67 -31.24 5.22
N THR A 62 -8.84 -31.89 5.30
CA THR A 62 -9.23 -33.03 4.49
C THR A 62 -10.66 -32.85 3.96
N GLY A 63 -11.05 -33.61 2.94
CA GLY A 63 -12.39 -33.58 2.37
C GLY A 63 -12.40 -33.50 0.86
N ASP A 64 -13.58 -33.66 0.26
CA ASP A 64 -13.79 -33.68 -1.20
C ASP A 64 -14.01 -32.29 -1.79
N ALA A 65 -14.40 -31.32 -0.97
CA ALA A 65 -14.56 -29.92 -1.37
C ALA A 65 -13.19 -29.24 -1.61
N LEU A 66 -13.16 -28.13 -2.34
CA LEU A 66 -11.96 -27.33 -2.53
C LEU A 66 -11.38 -26.90 -1.16
N GLN A 67 -10.18 -27.35 -0.85
CA GLN A 67 -9.50 -26.94 0.37
C GLN A 67 -8.77 -25.62 0.15
N VAL A 68 -9.08 -24.61 0.97
CA VAL A 68 -8.48 -23.27 0.86
C VAL A 68 -7.74 -22.94 2.15
N ALA A 69 -6.43 -22.81 2.09
CA ALA A 69 -5.60 -22.31 3.20
C ALA A 69 -5.26 -20.84 2.96
N VAL A 70 -5.47 -19.98 3.97
CA VAL A 70 -5.16 -18.56 3.91
C VAL A 70 -4.06 -18.24 4.92
N VAL A 71 -2.97 -17.60 4.48
CA VAL A 71 -1.80 -17.30 5.30
C VAL A 71 -1.20 -15.95 4.94
N ASN A 72 -0.51 -15.29 5.88
CA ASN A 72 0.23 -14.06 5.57
C ASN A 72 1.64 -14.35 5.06
N TYR A 73 2.24 -13.38 4.34
CA TYR A 73 3.57 -13.52 3.71
C TYR A 73 4.68 -13.91 4.69
N GLU A 74 4.68 -13.36 5.91
CA GLU A 74 5.67 -13.67 6.95
C GLU A 74 5.55 -15.11 7.45
N SER A 75 4.35 -15.63 7.54
CA SER A 75 4.12 -17.03 7.87
C SER A 75 4.40 -17.96 6.68
N ALA A 76 4.07 -17.53 5.46
CA ALA A 76 4.28 -18.33 4.26
C ALA A 76 5.76 -18.74 4.08
N TRP A 77 6.71 -17.81 4.29
CA TRP A 77 8.13 -18.18 4.18
C TRP A 77 8.64 -19.01 5.35
N ARG A 78 8.07 -18.84 6.57
CA ARG A 78 8.45 -19.64 7.75
C ARG A 78 7.91 -21.07 7.69
N LEU A 79 6.74 -21.25 7.08
CA LEU A 79 6.05 -22.54 6.91
C LEU A 79 6.20 -23.10 5.49
N GLU A 80 7.23 -22.69 4.76
CA GLU A 80 7.41 -23.07 3.35
C GLU A 80 7.43 -24.61 3.16
N ARG A 81 8.05 -25.34 4.07
CA ARG A 81 8.13 -26.81 4.02
C ARG A 81 6.76 -27.47 4.19
N GLU A 82 6.01 -27.01 5.17
CA GLU A 82 4.67 -27.49 5.48
C GLU A 82 3.68 -27.16 4.37
N LEU A 83 3.76 -25.94 3.83
CA LEU A 83 2.94 -25.52 2.68
C LEU A 83 3.28 -26.32 1.42
N ALA A 84 4.55 -26.57 1.16
CA ALA A 84 4.97 -27.43 0.05
C ALA A 84 4.50 -28.89 0.24
N ALA A 85 4.61 -29.43 1.44
CA ALA A 85 4.13 -30.78 1.77
C ALA A 85 2.60 -30.91 1.71
N TRP A 86 1.86 -29.80 1.88
CA TRP A 86 0.41 -29.78 1.69
C TRP A 86 0.02 -29.84 0.19
N HIS A 87 0.96 -29.68 -0.73
CA HIS A 87 0.78 -29.77 -2.19
C HIS A 87 -0.38 -28.91 -2.74
N PRO A 88 -0.33 -27.58 -2.64
CA PRO A 88 -1.30 -26.74 -3.28
C PRO A 88 -1.24 -26.88 -4.82
N ASP A 89 -2.40 -26.87 -5.46
CA ASP A 89 -2.51 -26.87 -6.93
C ASP A 89 -2.52 -25.45 -7.50
N LEU A 90 -3.07 -24.50 -6.70
CA LEU A 90 -3.21 -23.09 -7.01
C LEU A 90 -2.61 -22.25 -5.88
N ILE A 91 -1.82 -21.24 -6.23
CA ILE A 91 -1.42 -20.18 -5.29
C ILE A 91 -1.96 -18.83 -5.78
N ILE A 92 -2.65 -18.13 -4.88
CA ILE A 92 -3.13 -16.76 -5.07
C ILE A 92 -2.30 -15.84 -4.17
N ALA A 93 -1.49 -14.98 -4.78
CA ALA A 93 -0.71 -13.96 -4.06
C ALA A 93 -1.48 -12.63 -4.09
N ASP A 94 -2.12 -12.28 -2.98
CA ASP A 94 -2.86 -11.03 -2.84
C ASP A 94 -1.92 -9.90 -2.43
N GLU A 95 -2.14 -8.69 -2.96
CA GLU A 95 -1.20 -7.58 -2.86
C GLU A 95 0.23 -7.99 -3.25
N GLY A 96 0.34 -8.59 -4.43
CA GLY A 96 1.58 -9.20 -4.94
C GLY A 96 2.79 -8.27 -5.00
N HIS A 97 2.60 -6.94 -4.90
CA HIS A 97 3.69 -6.00 -4.72
C HIS A 97 4.53 -6.26 -3.44
N LYS A 98 4.02 -7.05 -2.49
CA LYS A 98 4.78 -7.49 -1.29
C LYS A 98 6.00 -8.35 -1.64
N ILE A 99 5.98 -9.02 -2.78
CA ILE A 99 7.12 -9.80 -3.28
C ILE A 99 7.92 -9.10 -4.39
N LYS A 100 7.84 -7.78 -4.54
CA LYS A 100 8.56 -6.99 -5.55
C LYS A 100 10.08 -7.06 -5.42
N THR A 101 10.60 -7.21 -4.20
CA THR A 101 12.03 -7.27 -3.91
C THR A 101 12.49 -8.72 -3.96
N HIS A 102 13.23 -9.09 -5.00
CA HIS A 102 13.54 -10.49 -5.36
C HIS A 102 14.36 -11.27 -4.32
N ASN A 103 15.15 -10.61 -3.48
CA ASN A 103 16.12 -11.23 -2.57
C ASN A 103 15.65 -11.36 -1.12
N ILE A 104 14.46 -10.89 -0.76
CA ILE A 104 13.89 -11.08 0.59
C ILE A 104 13.33 -12.50 0.77
N SER A 105 13.25 -12.95 2.02
CA SER A 105 12.80 -14.32 2.37
C SER A 105 11.42 -14.65 1.82
N ALA A 106 10.45 -13.73 1.96
CA ALA A 106 9.10 -13.91 1.45
C ALA A 106 9.08 -14.13 -0.07
N SER A 107 9.83 -13.31 -0.84
CA SER A 107 9.89 -13.46 -2.31
C SER A 107 10.54 -14.78 -2.72
N LYS A 108 11.64 -15.16 -2.06
CA LYS A 108 12.32 -16.43 -2.33
C LYS A 108 11.42 -17.64 -2.05
N ALA A 109 10.67 -17.62 -0.94
CA ALA A 109 9.72 -18.68 -0.61
C ALA A 109 8.58 -18.74 -1.64
N MET A 110 7.99 -17.59 -2.00
CA MET A 110 6.96 -17.53 -3.02
C MET A 110 7.44 -18.02 -4.39
N HIS A 111 8.68 -17.72 -4.78
CA HIS A 111 9.27 -18.25 -6.02
C HIS A 111 9.39 -19.79 -5.99
N ARG A 112 9.83 -20.38 -4.87
CA ARG A 112 9.97 -21.85 -4.75
C ARG A 112 8.60 -22.53 -4.69
N LEU A 113 7.67 -22.02 -3.87
CA LEU A 113 6.30 -22.52 -3.82
C LEU A 113 5.62 -22.39 -5.20
N GLY A 114 5.78 -21.24 -5.86
CA GLY A 114 5.22 -21.00 -7.20
C GLY A 114 5.79 -21.92 -8.26
N ALA A 115 7.06 -22.28 -8.18
CA ALA A 115 7.69 -23.23 -9.12
C ALA A 115 7.14 -24.66 -8.98
N ALA A 116 6.64 -25.04 -7.79
CA ALA A 116 6.09 -26.36 -7.49
C ALA A 116 4.61 -26.51 -7.88
N VAL A 117 3.89 -25.43 -8.22
CA VAL A 117 2.46 -25.46 -8.50
C VAL A 117 2.16 -25.16 -9.96
N LYS A 118 1.04 -25.70 -10.44
CA LYS A 118 0.61 -25.50 -11.83
C LYS A 118 -0.05 -24.15 -12.05
N TYR A 119 -0.85 -23.69 -11.13
CA TYR A 119 -1.67 -22.48 -11.29
C TYR A 119 -1.22 -21.39 -10.29
N ARG A 120 -1.01 -20.19 -10.80
CA ARG A 120 -0.58 -19.01 -9.99
C ARG A 120 -1.35 -17.81 -10.43
N LEU A 121 -1.89 -17.09 -9.45
CA LEU A 121 -2.51 -15.78 -9.62
C LEU A 121 -1.80 -14.77 -8.72
N LEU A 122 -1.63 -13.57 -9.22
CA LEU A 122 -1.09 -12.45 -8.45
C LEU A 122 -2.05 -11.28 -8.61
N LEU A 123 -2.57 -10.81 -7.50
CA LEU A 123 -3.50 -9.70 -7.43
C LEU A 123 -2.75 -8.48 -6.90
N THR A 124 -2.83 -7.37 -7.61
CA THR A 124 -2.28 -6.09 -7.15
C THR A 124 -2.90 -4.94 -7.92
N GLY A 125 -3.23 -3.87 -7.21
CA GLY A 125 -3.63 -2.61 -7.82
C GLY A 125 -2.45 -1.79 -8.35
N THR A 126 -1.22 -2.11 -7.91
CA THR A 126 0.00 -1.35 -8.19
C THR A 126 1.19 -2.27 -8.47
N PRO A 127 1.27 -2.92 -9.63
CA PRO A 127 2.38 -3.83 -9.95
C PRO A 127 3.73 -3.09 -10.01
N VAL A 128 3.73 -1.83 -10.42
CA VAL A 128 4.89 -0.92 -10.40
C VAL A 128 4.70 0.08 -9.26
N THR A 129 5.27 -0.22 -8.09
CA THR A 129 5.08 0.63 -6.90
C THR A 129 6.06 1.79 -6.81
N ASN A 130 7.32 1.55 -7.15
CA ASN A 130 8.40 2.55 -7.03
C ASN A 130 9.20 2.68 -8.32
N LYS A 131 9.55 1.56 -8.94
CA LYS A 131 10.42 1.50 -10.13
C LYS A 131 9.96 0.35 -11.02
N ALA A 132 10.13 0.48 -12.33
CA ALA A 132 9.78 -0.58 -13.28
C ALA A 132 10.50 -1.92 -13.01
N ILE A 133 11.66 -1.89 -12.34
CA ILE A 133 12.40 -3.09 -11.93
C ILE A 133 11.65 -3.97 -10.92
N ASP A 134 10.65 -3.40 -10.22
CA ASP A 134 9.82 -4.10 -9.22
C ASP A 134 9.00 -5.25 -9.81
N VAL A 135 8.79 -5.26 -11.14
CA VAL A 135 8.01 -6.30 -11.82
C VAL A 135 8.75 -7.65 -11.90
N PHE A 136 10.07 -7.66 -11.92
CA PHE A 136 10.84 -8.88 -12.09
C PHE A 136 10.43 -9.99 -11.12
N SER A 137 10.42 -9.70 -9.84
CA SER A 137 10.14 -10.69 -8.80
C SER A 137 8.70 -11.20 -8.83
N GLN A 138 7.76 -10.33 -9.17
CA GLN A 138 6.35 -10.68 -9.33
C GLN A 138 6.16 -11.64 -10.52
N TYR A 139 6.78 -11.35 -11.66
CA TYR A 139 6.71 -12.19 -12.84
C TYR A 139 7.52 -13.48 -12.71
N LYS A 140 8.62 -13.47 -11.93
CA LYS A 140 9.34 -14.69 -11.58
C LYS A 140 8.47 -15.67 -10.79
N PHE A 141 7.57 -15.16 -9.94
CA PHE A 141 6.55 -15.98 -9.27
C PHE A 141 5.51 -16.49 -10.27
N LEU A 142 4.98 -15.63 -11.13
CA LEU A 142 3.92 -15.99 -12.09
C LEU A 142 4.41 -16.95 -13.16
N ASP A 143 5.40 -16.52 -13.93
CA ASP A 143 6.01 -17.31 -14.99
C ASP A 143 7.44 -16.78 -15.30
N PRO A 144 8.47 -17.51 -14.89
CA PRO A 144 9.84 -17.08 -15.13
C PRO A 144 10.24 -17.04 -16.60
N ARG A 145 9.44 -17.60 -17.53
CA ARG A 145 9.71 -17.53 -18.98
C ARG A 145 9.53 -16.11 -19.53
N ILE A 146 8.78 -15.25 -18.82
CA ILE A 146 8.52 -13.87 -19.27
C ILE A 146 9.80 -13.01 -19.19
N PHE A 147 10.48 -13.00 -18.03
CA PHE A 147 11.67 -12.16 -17.81
C PHE A 147 12.94 -12.94 -17.43
N GLY A 148 12.87 -14.28 -17.46
CA GLY A 148 13.98 -15.14 -17.09
C GLY A 148 14.11 -15.40 -15.59
N GLN A 149 15.08 -16.24 -15.24
CA GLN A 149 15.34 -16.65 -13.85
C GLN A 149 16.27 -15.69 -13.11
N SER A 150 17.13 -14.96 -13.85
CA SER A 150 18.19 -14.13 -13.28
C SER A 150 17.80 -12.67 -13.22
N PHE A 151 17.76 -12.11 -12.00
CA PHE A 151 17.56 -10.69 -11.79
C PHE A 151 18.62 -9.83 -12.46
N TYR A 152 19.87 -10.26 -12.44
CA TYR A 152 20.97 -9.50 -13.04
C TYR A 152 20.86 -9.45 -14.56
N SER A 153 20.46 -10.56 -15.20
CA SER A 153 20.18 -10.59 -16.64
C SER A 153 19.04 -9.64 -17.01
N PHE A 154 17.91 -9.73 -16.31
CA PHE A 154 16.78 -8.82 -16.47
C PHE A 154 17.20 -7.35 -16.30
N ARG A 155 17.89 -7.03 -15.20
CA ARG A 155 18.37 -5.68 -14.93
C ARG A 155 19.26 -5.15 -16.05
N ASN A 156 20.25 -5.92 -16.50
CA ASN A 156 21.18 -5.48 -17.53
C ASN A 156 20.51 -5.34 -18.91
N THR A 157 19.48 -6.15 -19.19
CA THR A 157 18.70 -6.04 -20.43
C THR A 157 17.90 -4.75 -20.46
N TYR A 158 17.12 -4.48 -19.41
CA TYR A 158 16.11 -3.43 -19.41
C TYR A 158 16.54 -2.11 -18.80
N PHE A 159 17.63 -2.07 -18.01
CA PHE A 159 17.99 -0.88 -17.23
C PHE A 159 19.45 -0.46 -17.44
N TYR A 160 19.67 0.84 -17.40
CA TYR A 160 20.96 1.43 -17.09
C TYR A 160 21.10 1.59 -15.58
N MET A 161 22.32 1.45 -15.08
CA MET A 161 22.63 1.77 -13.69
C MET A 161 23.26 3.16 -13.63
N THR A 162 22.72 4.04 -12.83
CA THR A 162 23.12 5.46 -12.72
C THR A 162 23.26 5.89 -11.26
N GLY A 163 23.60 7.16 -11.05
CA GLY A 163 23.77 7.74 -9.72
C GLY A 163 25.11 7.36 -9.07
N TYR A 164 25.33 7.87 -7.86
CA TYR A 164 26.53 7.60 -7.09
C TYR A 164 26.68 6.08 -6.86
N GLY A 165 27.83 5.52 -7.22
CA GLY A 165 28.10 4.08 -7.12
C GLY A 165 27.28 3.20 -8.09
N ASN A 166 26.61 3.77 -9.10
CA ASN A 166 25.78 3.01 -10.07
C ASN A 166 24.67 2.15 -9.41
N HIS A 167 24.00 2.66 -8.37
CA HIS A 167 22.98 1.92 -7.65
C HIS A 167 21.54 2.23 -8.07
N THR A 168 21.30 3.22 -8.92
CA THR A 168 19.96 3.63 -9.35
C THR A 168 19.61 3.03 -10.71
N PRO A 169 18.66 2.06 -10.79
CA PRO A 169 18.22 1.52 -12.07
C PRO A 169 17.28 2.52 -12.77
N VAL A 170 17.61 2.86 -14.00
CA VAL A 170 16.81 3.70 -14.90
C VAL A 170 16.43 2.86 -16.11
N LEU A 171 15.12 2.76 -16.41
CA LEU A 171 14.59 2.00 -17.55
C LEU A 171 15.14 2.58 -18.86
N LYS A 172 15.66 1.72 -19.73
CA LYS A 172 16.07 2.06 -21.09
C LYS A 172 14.83 2.41 -21.89
N LYS A 173 14.73 3.64 -22.42
CA LYS A 173 13.56 4.04 -23.23
C LYS A 173 13.29 3.10 -24.40
N SER A 174 14.33 2.60 -25.07
CA SER A 174 14.20 1.63 -26.17
C SER A 174 13.62 0.28 -25.75
N MET A 175 13.73 -0.09 -24.47
CA MET A 175 13.26 -1.38 -23.95
C MET A 175 11.89 -1.28 -23.25
N GLU A 176 11.36 -0.08 -23.08
CA GLU A 176 10.07 0.14 -22.44
C GLU A 176 8.90 -0.54 -23.17
N PRO A 177 8.77 -0.44 -24.51
CA PRO A 177 7.71 -1.14 -25.25
C PRO A 177 7.79 -2.67 -25.10
N GLU A 178 8.99 -3.25 -25.14
CA GLU A 178 9.18 -4.69 -24.99
C GLU A 178 8.87 -5.16 -23.56
N LEU A 179 9.31 -4.41 -22.55
CA LEU A 179 8.98 -4.67 -21.14
C LEU A 179 7.46 -4.71 -20.96
N THR A 180 6.76 -3.69 -21.45
CA THR A 180 5.32 -3.52 -21.34
C THR A 180 4.58 -4.64 -22.08
N ARG A 181 4.96 -4.93 -23.32
CA ARG A 181 4.40 -6.03 -24.10
C ARG A 181 4.50 -7.38 -23.38
N ARG A 182 5.66 -7.69 -22.81
CA ARG A 182 5.85 -8.92 -22.03
C ARG A 182 5.03 -8.94 -20.76
N MET A 183 4.93 -7.84 -20.04
CA MET A 183 4.07 -7.74 -18.86
C MET A 183 2.62 -8.09 -19.23
N HIS A 184 2.10 -7.49 -20.28
CA HIS A 184 0.70 -7.68 -20.68
C HIS A 184 0.40 -9.02 -21.33
N SER A 185 1.41 -9.84 -21.67
CA SER A 185 1.18 -11.16 -22.27
C SER A 185 0.45 -12.15 -21.34
N ILE A 186 0.55 -11.97 -20.02
CA ILE A 186 -0.11 -12.80 -19.01
C ILE A 186 -0.89 -11.98 -17.96
N ALA A 187 -1.01 -10.68 -18.14
CA ALA A 187 -1.70 -9.80 -17.21
C ALA A 187 -3.08 -9.42 -17.73
N PHE A 188 -4.07 -9.50 -16.86
CA PHE A 188 -5.39 -8.90 -17.06
C PHE A 188 -5.50 -7.65 -16.18
N ARG A 189 -5.98 -6.57 -16.77
CA ARG A 189 -6.22 -5.33 -16.07
C ARG A 189 -7.65 -4.86 -16.27
N ALA A 190 -8.25 -4.42 -15.17
CA ALA A 190 -9.51 -3.69 -15.14
C ALA A 190 -9.29 -2.39 -14.35
N THR A 191 -9.63 -1.25 -14.93
CA THR A 191 -9.58 0.03 -14.22
C THR A 191 -10.91 0.32 -13.52
N LYS A 192 -10.85 1.15 -12.48
CA LYS A 192 -12.09 1.62 -11.83
C LYS A 192 -13.01 2.35 -12.81
N ALA A 193 -12.44 3.13 -13.72
CA ALA A 193 -13.21 3.88 -14.72
C ALA A 193 -13.93 2.97 -15.74
N GLU A 194 -13.39 1.78 -16.03
CA GLU A 194 -14.02 0.82 -16.93
C GLU A 194 -15.09 -0.05 -16.24
N CYS A 195 -14.94 -0.28 -14.94
CA CYS A 195 -15.73 -1.27 -14.22
C CYS A 195 -16.75 -0.67 -13.25
N LEU A 196 -16.57 0.59 -12.85
CA LEU A 196 -17.36 1.25 -11.83
C LEU A 196 -17.76 2.65 -12.30
N ASP A 197 -19.02 2.98 -12.15
CA ASP A 197 -19.49 4.35 -12.26
C ASP A 197 -19.21 5.07 -10.92
N LEU A 198 -18.05 5.70 -10.84
CA LEU A 198 -17.62 6.42 -9.65
C LEU A 198 -17.65 7.93 -9.88
N PRO A 199 -17.97 8.70 -8.83
CA PRO A 199 -17.92 10.16 -8.91
C PRO A 199 -16.53 10.68 -9.25
N SER A 200 -16.45 11.93 -9.73
CA SER A 200 -15.17 12.58 -10.01
C SER A 200 -14.30 12.76 -8.77
N THR A 201 -13.00 12.92 -8.99
CA THR A 201 -12.05 13.20 -7.91
C THR A 201 -11.33 14.52 -8.14
N THR A 202 -11.05 15.25 -7.05
CA THR A 202 -10.32 16.52 -7.07
C THR A 202 -9.17 16.48 -6.08
N ASP A 203 -7.97 16.86 -6.52
CA ASP A 203 -6.78 16.99 -5.66
C ASP A 203 -6.53 18.48 -5.36
N ILE A 204 -6.47 18.84 -4.08
CA ILE A 204 -6.21 20.20 -3.59
C ILE A 204 -4.91 20.21 -2.78
N ILE A 205 -3.98 21.10 -3.11
CA ILE A 205 -2.78 21.32 -2.30
C ILE A 205 -3.01 22.56 -1.43
N ARG A 206 -2.99 22.38 -0.12
CA ARG A 206 -2.99 23.46 0.87
C ARG A 206 -1.57 23.68 1.33
N LYS A 207 -0.98 24.79 0.92
CA LYS A 207 0.33 25.24 1.35
C LYS A 207 0.22 25.82 2.75
N VAL A 208 1.12 25.39 3.63
CA VAL A 208 1.21 25.81 5.03
C VAL A 208 2.56 26.50 5.24
N GLU A 209 2.57 27.65 5.85
CA GLU A 209 3.80 28.34 6.25
C GLU A 209 4.18 27.89 7.67
N LEU A 210 5.42 27.43 7.83
CA LEU A 210 5.93 27.08 9.16
C LEU A 210 6.17 28.36 9.96
N GLU A 211 5.88 28.30 11.26
CA GLU A 211 6.20 29.41 12.17
C GLU A 211 7.73 29.66 12.21
N PRO A 212 8.18 30.88 12.52
CA PRO A 212 9.60 31.27 12.43
C PRO A 212 10.55 30.34 13.19
N ARG A 213 10.12 29.80 14.35
CA ARG A 213 10.90 28.84 15.15
C ARG A 213 11.09 27.53 14.38
N ALA A 214 10.01 26.95 13.89
CA ALA A 214 10.05 25.71 13.13
C ALA A 214 10.80 25.85 11.79
N ALA A 215 10.62 26.97 11.10
CA ALA A 215 11.36 27.28 9.89
C ALA A 215 12.88 27.37 10.11
N LYS A 216 13.32 28.00 11.18
CA LYS A 216 14.75 28.04 11.56
C LYS A 216 15.30 26.64 11.87
N LEU A 217 14.57 25.83 12.66
CA LEU A 217 14.95 24.45 12.97
C LEU A 217 15.03 23.60 11.70
N TYR A 218 14.08 23.76 10.78
CA TYR A 218 14.10 23.08 9.49
C TYR A 218 15.36 23.44 8.68
N GLN A 219 15.69 24.72 8.61
CA GLN A 219 16.88 25.20 7.90
C GLN A 219 18.18 24.69 8.54
N SER A 220 18.31 24.69 9.86
CA SER A 220 19.44 24.13 10.59
C SER A 220 19.64 22.64 10.26
N LEU A 221 18.56 21.84 10.33
CA LEU A 221 18.61 20.41 9.96
C LEU A 221 19.01 20.18 8.49
N VAL A 222 18.59 21.05 7.59
CA VAL A 222 19.01 20.98 6.17
C VAL A 222 20.51 21.29 6.07
N GLN A 223 21.01 22.35 6.72
CA GLN A 223 22.43 22.75 6.67
C GLN A 223 23.35 21.71 7.31
N GLU A 224 23.03 21.21 8.49
CA GLU A 224 23.74 20.10 9.15
C GLU A 224 23.79 18.86 8.27
N SER A 225 22.68 18.57 7.58
CA SER A 225 22.60 17.47 6.64
C SER A 225 23.53 17.63 5.45
N TYR A 226 23.71 18.83 4.94
CA TYR A 226 24.67 19.12 3.87
C TYR A 226 26.13 19.06 4.36
N ALA A 227 26.44 19.61 5.53
CA ALA A 227 27.79 19.57 6.10
C ALA A 227 28.28 18.13 6.31
N GLU A 228 27.46 17.28 6.95
CA GLU A 228 27.83 15.87 7.16
C GLU A 228 27.91 15.06 5.86
N LEU A 229 27.17 15.43 4.81
CA LEU A 229 27.23 14.79 3.50
C LEU A 229 28.49 15.20 2.73
N SER A 230 29.08 16.36 3.04
CA SER A 230 30.32 16.87 2.41
C SER A 230 31.59 16.38 3.09
N GLU A 231 31.54 16.01 4.38
CA GLU A 231 32.70 15.64 5.21
C GLU A 231 32.88 14.13 5.43
N GLY A 232 31.87 13.29 5.11
CA GLY A 232 31.88 11.88 5.44
C GLY A 232 31.37 10.92 4.36
N GLU A 233 31.53 9.62 4.60
CA GLU A 233 30.89 8.57 3.79
C GLU A 233 29.37 8.71 3.83
N VAL A 234 28.77 9.07 2.71
CA VAL A 234 27.32 9.17 2.53
C VAL A 234 26.72 7.76 2.53
N THR A 235 26.23 7.30 3.67
CA THR A 235 25.44 6.08 3.70
C THR A 235 23.97 6.38 3.38
N ILE A 236 23.32 5.46 2.66
CA ILE A 236 21.87 5.55 2.34
C ILE A 236 21.04 5.70 3.63
N THR A 237 21.44 5.04 4.70
CA THR A 237 20.80 5.09 6.01
C THR A 237 20.78 6.51 6.59
N ASN A 238 21.91 7.24 6.51
CA ASN A 238 21.99 8.63 7.02
C ASN A 238 21.06 9.56 6.25
N VAL A 239 20.99 9.43 4.92
CA VAL A 239 20.09 10.25 4.08
C VAL A 239 18.63 9.97 4.40
N LEU A 240 18.25 8.70 4.56
CA LEU A 240 16.86 8.33 4.90
C LEU A 240 16.46 8.84 6.27
N THR A 241 17.32 8.72 7.28
CA THR A 241 17.07 9.24 8.64
C THR A 241 16.87 10.76 8.63
N LYS A 242 17.65 11.50 7.85
CA LYS A 242 17.53 12.96 7.72
C LYS A 242 16.22 13.35 7.04
N LEU A 243 15.85 12.69 5.95
CA LEU A 243 14.55 12.90 5.29
C LEU A 243 13.38 12.61 6.22
N LEU A 244 13.51 11.59 7.08
CA LEU A 244 12.51 11.26 8.08
C LEU A 244 12.36 12.40 9.09
N ARG A 245 13.47 12.91 9.67
CA ARG A 245 13.46 14.02 10.63
C ARG A 245 12.89 15.31 10.05
N LEU A 246 13.25 15.63 8.79
CA LEU A 246 12.67 16.77 8.08
C LEU A 246 11.15 16.60 7.90
N SER A 247 10.67 15.38 7.61
CA SER A 247 9.24 15.10 7.49
C SER A 247 8.51 15.16 8.84
N GLN A 248 9.15 14.77 9.94
CA GLN A 248 8.58 14.90 11.28
C GLN A 248 8.43 16.38 11.66
N LEU A 249 9.44 17.19 11.38
CA LEU A 249 9.41 18.62 11.67
C LEU A 249 8.31 19.34 10.89
N THR A 250 8.15 19.02 9.60
CA THR A 250 7.02 19.58 8.81
C THR A 250 5.66 19.12 9.31
N GLY A 251 5.58 17.97 9.98
CA GLY A 251 4.40 17.50 10.71
C GLY A 251 4.18 18.17 12.07
N GLY A 252 5.12 19.02 12.49
CA GLY A 252 5.06 19.78 13.74
C GLY A 252 5.80 19.16 14.93
N PHE A 253 6.62 18.12 14.72
CA PHE A 253 7.26 17.38 15.82
C PHE A 253 8.76 17.13 15.58
N ILE A 254 9.51 17.10 16.67
CA ILE A 254 10.89 16.60 16.73
C ILE A 254 10.96 15.49 17.76
N GLY A 255 11.58 14.35 17.42
CA GLY A 255 11.74 13.21 18.33
C GLY A 255 11.78 11.88 17.59
N SER A 256 11.67 10.75 18.31
CA SER A 256 11.62 9.42 17.71
C SER A 256 10.21 9.07 17.24
N ASP A 257 10.11 8.29 16.16
CA ASP A 257 8.85 7.86 15.54
C ASP A 257 7.92 7.09 16.49
N GLU A 258 8.50 6.43 17.50
CA GLU A 258 7.82 5.44 18.35
C GLU A 258 7.53 5.95 19.77
N SER A 259 8.07 7.10 20.17
CA SER A 259 7.92 7.57 21.55
C SER A 259 6.90 8.70 21.69
N SER A 260 6.15 8.66 22.80
CA SER A 260 5.32 9.75 23.29
C SER A 260 6.12 11.00 23.74
N ALA A 261 7.44 10.95 23.63
CA ALA A 261 8.37 12.01 24.04
C ALA A 261 8.76 12.97 22.89
N ALA A 262 8.04 12.95 21.76
CA ALA A 262 8.28 13.91 20.68
C ALA A 262 7.84 15.32 21.11
N GLU A 263 8.75 16.30 20.96
CA GLU A 263 8.45 17.70 21.22
C GLU A 263 7.67 18.31 20.07
N GLN A 264 6.56 18.98 20.38
CA GLN A 264 5.81 19.76 19.40
C GLN A 264 6.51 21.10 19.15
N VAL A 265 6.88 21.36 17.89
CA VAL A 265 7.61 22.56 17.48
C VAL A 265 6.81 23.47 16.55
N SER A 266 5.69 22.98 16.03
CA SER A 266 4.80 23.74 15.15
C SER A 266 3.35 23.25 15.28
N THR A 267 2.38 24.19 15.17
CA THR A 267 0.95 23.92 15.05
C THR A 267 0.41 24.24 13.65
N ALA A 268 1.21 24.80 12.78
CA ALA A 268 0.79 25.35 11.48
C ALA A 268 -0.11 24.41 10.65
N LYS A 269 0.20 23.11 10.58
CA LYS A 269 -0.67 22.14 9.91
C LYS A 269 -1.91 21.79 10.69
N LEU A 270 -1.84 21.83 12.04
CA LEU A 270 -3.01 21.60 12.89
C LEU A 270 -4.03 22.73 12.74
N ASP A 271 -3.57 23.97 12.67
CA ASP A 271 -4.43 25.15 12.53
C ASP A 271 -5.18 25.09 11.18
N VAL A 272 -4.49 24.76 10.09
CA VAL A 272 -5.14 24.57 8.78
C VAL A 272 -6.07 23.36 8.77
N LEU A 273 -5.73 22.28 9.48
CA LEU A 273 -6.64 21.12 9.63
C LEU A 273 -7.89 21.49 10.42
N GLU A 274 -7.74 22.31 11.45
CA GLU A 274 -8.86 22.81 12.26
C GLU A 274 -9.84 23.63 11.42
N ASP A 275 -9.36 24.54 10.56
CA ASP A 275 -10.20 25.27 9.61
C ASP A 275 -10.98 24.34 8.65
N ILE A 276 -10.30 23.30 8.13
CA ILE A 276 -10.94 22.31 7.24
C ILE A 276 -12.00 21.51 8.00
N LEU A 277 -11.71 21.14 9.23
CA LEU A 277 -12.63 20.42 10.10
C LEU A 277 -13.89 21.23 10.39
N ASP A 278 -13.73 22.50 10.77
CA ASP A 278 -14.85 23.40 11.07
C ASP A 278 -15.77 23.55 9.86
N ALA A 279 -15.22 23.77 8.68
CA ALA A 279 -15.98 23.82 7.43
C ALA A 279 -16.71 22.50 7.13
N ALA A 280 -16.05 21.34 7.38
CA ALA A 280 -16.69 20.03 7.16
C ALA A 280 -17.85 19.77 8.15
N ILE A 281 -17.71 20.20 9.40
CA ILE A 281 -18.75 20.08 10.42
C ILE A 281 -19.94 21.00 10.08
N GLU A 282 -19.69 22.24 9.69
CA GLU A 282 -20.74 23.19 9.28
C GLU A 282 -21.56 22.66 8.08
N GLU A 283 -20.89 21.98 7.14
CA GLU A 283 -21.52 21.33 5.99
C GLU A 283 -22.14 19.96 6.32
N ASN A 284 -22.07 19.50 7.57
CA ASN A 284 -22.49 18.17 8.02
C ASN A 284 -21.86 17.05 7.18
N ARG A 285 -20.57 17.17 6.90
CA ARG A 285 -19.79 16.21 6.11
C ARG A 285 -18.77 15.48 6.97
N LYS A 286 -18.67 14.17 6.74
CA LYS A 286 -17.63 13.36 7.38
C LYS A 286 -16.27 13.59 6.71
N LEU A 287 -15.23 13.58 7.54
CA LEU A 287 -13.84 13.83 7.14
C LEU A 287 -12.94 12.64 7.49
N VAL A 288 -12.08 12.24 6.55
CA VAL A 288 -10.99 11.30 6.80
C VAL A 288 -9.69 12.06 6.90
N VAL A 289 -8.94 11.89 7.97
CA VAL A 289 -7.62 12.50 8.18
C VAL A 289 -6.56 11.41 8.23
N ILE A 290 -5.58 11.49 7.35
CA ILE A 290 -4.48 10.53 7.23
C ILE A 290 -3.17 11.20 7.64
N ALA A 291 -2.47 10.60 8.60
CA ALA A 291 -1.15 11.05 9.03
C ALA A 291 -0.14 9.89 9.06
N ARG A 292 1.13 10.23 9.01
CA ARG A 292 2.22 9.25 8.97
C ARG A 292 2.71 8.87 10.37
N PHE A 293 2.93 9.86 11.22
CA PHE A 293 3.64 9.70 12.49
C PHE A 293 2.68 9.62 13.68
N VAL A 294 3.01 8.80 14.67
CA VAL A 294 2.18 8.62 15.88
C VAL A 294 1.99 9.92 16.66
N PRO A 295 3.00 10.80 16.84
CA PRO A 295 2.80 12.09 17.47
C PRO A 295 1.80 13.00 16.74
N GLU A 296 1.78 12.99 15.40
CA GLU A 296 0.78 13.73 14.62
C GLU A 296 -0.64 13.25 14.92
N LEU A 297 -0.84 11.91 14.92
CA LEU A 297 -2.14 11.33 15.27
C LEU A 297 -2.58 11.73 16.69
N GLY A 298 -1.64 11.74 17.64
CA GLY A 298 -1.89 12.18 19.01
C GLY A 298 -2.35 13.64 19.08
N ALA A 299 -1.67 14.54 18.36
CA ALA A 299 -2.04 15.95 18.32
C ALA A 299 -3.38 16.20 17.63
N ILE A 300 -3.67 15.48 16.55
CA ILE A 300 -4.97 15.54 15.86
C ILE A 300 -6.09 15.09 16.82
N CYS A 301 -5.90 13.97 17.53
CA CYS A 301 -6.88 13.48 18.50
C CYS A 301 -7.09 14.49 19.65
N ALA A 302 -6.00 15.04 20.20
CA ALA A 302 -6.08 16.05 21.26
C ALA A 302 -6.84 17.33 20.80
N MET A 303 -6.64 17.77 19.56
CA MET A 303 -7.40 18.87 18.96
C MET A 303 -8.90 18.53 18.87
N LEU A 304 -9.25 17.32 18.40
CA LEU A 304 -10.64 16.86 18.31
C LEU A 304 -11.31 16.76 19.68
N GLU A 305 -10.60 16.24 20.69
CA GLU A 305 -11.06 16.17 22.08
C GLU A 305 -11.32 17.57 22.68
N LYS A 306 -10.39 18.50 22.47
CA LYS A 306 -10.55 19.92 22.90
C LYS A 306 -11.80 20.56 22.28
N LYS A 307 -12.10 20.23 21.01
CA LYS A 307 -13.29 20.70 20.29
C LYS A 307 -14.55 19.89 20.62
N ARG A 308 -14.46 18.83 21.41
CA ARG A 308 -15.54 17.88 21.73
C ARG A 308 -16.15 17.24 20.47
N VAL A 309 -15.30 16.96 19.48
CA VAL A 309 -15.68 16.28 18.25
C VAL A 309 -15.39 14.77 18.39
N ASN A 310 -16.40 13.94 18.24
CA ASN A 310 -16.23 12.49 18.26
C ASN A 310 -15.45 12.03 17.03
N TYR A 311 -14.63 11.00 17.21
CA TYR A 311 -13.82 10.45 16.13
C TYR A 311 -13.63 8.93 16.28
N SER A 312 -13.28 8.28 15.19
CA SER A 312 -12.75 6.93 15.14
C SER A 312 -11.28 6.97 14.76
N ILE A 313 -10.46 6.05 15.30
CA ILE A 313 -9.02 6.01 15.03
C ILE A 313 -8.55 4.60 14.66
N VAL A 314 -7.70 4.49 13.59
CA VAL A 314 -7.01 3.26 13.24
C VAL A 314 -5.53 3.54 13.02
N LYS A 315 -4.70 3.00 13.92
CA LYS A 315 -3.23 3.07 13.88
C LYS A 315 -2.62 1.69 14.19
N GLY A 316 -1.30 1.57 14.09
CA GLY A 316 -0.61 0.36 14.51
C GLY A 316 -0.97 -0.05 15.93
N GLY A 317 -1.25 -1.34 16.17
CA GLY A 317 -1.60 -1.90 17.48
C GLY A 317 -3.08 -1.82 17.88
N VAL A 318 -3.93 -1.13 17.13
CA VAL A 318 -5.39 -1.11 17.36
C VAL A 318 -6.00 -2.49 17.05
N LYS A 319 -6.71 -3.08 18.02
CA LYS A 319 -7.30 -4.43 17.92
C LYS A 319 -8.76 -4.42 17.44
N ASP A 320 -9.51 -3.38 17.74
CA ASP A 320 -10.92 -3.14 17.44
C ASP A 320 -11.15 -2.40 16.11
N ARG A 321 -10.27 -2.62 15.15
CA ARG A 321 -10.24 -1.91 13.87
C ARG A 321 -11.58 -1.91 13.13
N ASP A 322 -12.24 -3.05 13.07
CA ASP A 322 -13.51 -3.21 12.34
C ASP A 322 -14.64 -2.46 13.04
N GLU A 323 -14.62 -2.41 14.37
CA GLU A 323 -15.55 -1.61 15.19
C GLU A 323 -15.35 -0.10 14.95
N GLN A 324 -14.09 0.38 14.93
CA GLN A 324 -13.78 1.77 14.62
C GLN A 324 -14.28 2.19 13.23
N VAL A 325 -14.12 1.32 12.24
CA VAL A 325 -14.62 1.56 10.88
C VAL A 325 -16.14 1.56 10.85
N ALA A 326 -16.80 0.58 11.47
CA ALA A 326 -18.25 0.49 11.54
C ALA A 326 -18.86 1.71 12.23
N ARG A 327 -18.25 2.16 13.33
CA ARG A 327 -18.63 3.37 14.05
C ARG A 327 -18.56 4.60 13.15
N PHE A 328 -17.44 4.82 12.45
CA PHE A 328 -17.33 5.94 11.51
C PHE A 328 -18.35 5.86 10.37
N GLN A 329 -18.59 4.66 9.82
CA GLN A 329 -19.49 4.48 8.68
C GLN A 329 -20.97 4.74 9.06
N ASN A 330 -21.39 4.28 10.22
CA ASN A 330 -22.83 4.17 10.55
C ASN A 330 -23.30 5.18 11.60
N ASP A 331 -22.41 5.71 12.44
CA ASP A 331 -22.77 6.64 13.51
C ASP A 331 -22.65 8.10 13.00
N PRO A 332 -23.77 8.86 12.91
CA PRO A 332 -23.75 10.25 12.47
C PRO A 332 -22.98 11.16 13.42
N ASP A 333 -22.90 10.80 14.71
CA ASP A 333 -22.21 11.58 15.74
C ASP A 333 -20.68 11.41 15.71
N VAL A 334 -20.17 10.59 14.80
CA VAL A 334 -18.72 10.40 14.56
C VAL A 334 -18.34 10.96 13.18
N PRO A 335 -18.10 12.29 13.10
CA PRO A 335 -17.82 12.95 11.82
C PRO A 335 -16.39 12.74 11.30
N VAL A 336 -15.44 12.32 12.17
CA VAL A 336 -14.03 12.25 11.81
C VAL A 336 -13.48 10.83 11.94
N PHE A 337 -12.73 10.40 10.92
CA PHE A 337 -11.87 9.21 10.98
C PHE A 337 -10.41 9.63 10.92
N VAL A 338 -9.62 9.21 11.89
CA VAL A 338 -8.17 9.45 11.96
C VAL A 338 -7.42 8.15 11.64
N GLY A 339 -6.54 8.18 10.65
CA GLY A 339 -5.84 6.98 10.19
C GLY A 339 -4.34 7.15 10.01
N GLN A 340 -3.56 6.14 10.44
CA GLN A 340 -2.15 6.08 10.10
C GLN A 340 -1.99 5.54 8.67
N ILE A 341 -1.24 6.25 7.81
CA ILE A 341 -1.14 5.97 6.37
C ILE A 341 -0.78 4.50 6.05
N ALA A 342 0.12 3.90 6.81
CA ALA A 342 0.55 2.52 6.62
C ALA A 342 -0.52 1.48 7.00
N THR A 343 -1.46 1.84 7.87
CA THR A 343 -2.50 0.94 8.42
C THR A 343 -3.86 1.21 7.78
N ALA A 344 -4.23 2.47 7.59
CA ALA A 344 -5.51 2.89 7.05
C ALA A 344 -5.68 2.52 5.55
N GLY A 345 -4.57 2.33 4.83
CA GLY A 345 -4.57 1.84 3.44
C GLY A 345 -5.04 0.40 3.25
N LEU A 346 -5.16 -0.40 4.30
CA LEU A 346 -5.38 -1.84 4.19
C LEU A 346 -6.84 -2.24 4.48
N GLY A 347 -7.60 -2.61 3.43
CA GLY A 347 -8.88 -3.32 3.53
C GLY A 347 -10.07 -2.55 4.11
N LEU A 348 -9.96 -1.25 4.46
CA LEU A 348 -11.05 -0.47 5.05
C LEU A 348 -12.02 0.06 3.99
N THR A 349 -13.26 0.30 4.39
CA THR A 349 -14.27 1.05 3.61
C THR A 349 -14.65 2.30 4.38
N LEU A 350 -14.42 3.49 3.79
CA LEU A 350 -14.66 4.78 4.41
C LEU A 350 -15.53 5.69 3.51
N THR A 351 -16.50 5.09 2.81
CA THR A 351 -17.36 5.77 1.84
C THR A 351 -18.38 6.71 2.45
N ALA A 352 -18.53 6.72 3.77
CA ALA A 352 -19.31 7.73 4.48
C ALA A 352 -18.70 9.14 4.34
N ALA A 353 -17.39 9.23 4.08
CA ALA A 353 -16.75 10.50 3.75
C ALA A 353 -16.52 10.65 2.25
N SER A 354 -16.58 11.88 1.77
CA SER A 354 -16.17 12.29 0.43
C SER A 354 -14.91 13.17 0.44
N THR A 355 -14.43 13.56 1.61
CA THR A 355 -13.21 14.37 1.77
C THR A 355 -12.17 13.62 2.59
N MET A 356 -10.92 13.61 2.09
CA MET A 356 -9.77 13.05 2.79
C MET A 356 -8.64 14.07 2.84
N VAL A 357 -8.14 14.33 4.04
CA VAL A 357 -6.98 15.18 4.27
C VAL A 357 -5.75 14.33 4.53
N PHE A 358 -4.71 14.50 3.74
CA PHE A 358 -3.39 14.00 4.01
C PHE A 358 -2.62 15.05 4.81
N TYR A 359 -2.57 14.86 6.12
CA TYR A 359 -1.81 15.72 7.03
C TYR A 359 -0.31 15.60 6.80
N SER A 360 0.15 14.36 6.56
CA SER A 360 1.51 14.02 6.15
C SER A 360 1.51 12.81 5.22
N LEU A 361 2.54 12.71 4.38
CA LEU A 361 2.69 11.65 3.38
C LEU A 361 3.95 10.82 3.65
N ASP A 362 3.94 9.56 3.22
CA ASP A 362 5.13 8.75 3.09
C ASP A 362 5.58 8.64 1.61
N TYR A 363 6.73 8.00 1.36
CA TYR A 363 7.23 7.78 0.00
C TYR A 363 6.61 6.54 -0.68
N SER A 364 5.63 5.89 -0.06
CA SER A 364 4.99 4.67 -0.59
C SER A 364 3.82 5.00 -1.50
N MET A 365 4.02 4.83 -2.80
CA MET A 365 2.94 4.95 -3.78
C MET A 365 1.79 3.99 -3.48
N SER A 366 2.09 2.77 -3.02
CA SER A 366 1.08 1.79 -2.64
C SER A 366 0.20 2.28 -1.50
N ASN A 367 0.79 2.79 -0.41
CA ASN A 367 0.04 3.32 0.72
C ASN A 367 -0.83 4.51 0.29
N PHE A 368 -0.25 5.40 -0.51
CA PHE A 368 -0.94 6.59 -1.03
C PHE A 368 -2.19 6.24 -1.84
N GLU A 369 -2.05 5.39 -2.85
CA GLU A 369 -3.18 4.98 -3.71
C GLU A 369 -4.20 4.13 -2.93
N GLN A 370 -3.74 3.26 -2.04
CA GLN A 370 -4.63 2.47 -1.19
C GLN A 370 -5.45 3.36 -0.26
N CYS A 371 -4.87 4.40 0.35
CA CYS A 371 -5.61 5.35 1.17
C CYS A 371 -6.67 6.10 0.34
N LYS A 372 -6.31 6.65 -0.82
CA LYS A 372 -7.26 7.32 -1.73
C LYS A 372 -8.43 6.39 -2.08
N ALA A 373 -8.14 5.11 -2.30
CA ALA A 373 -9.14 4.12 -2.63
C ALA A 373 -10.10 3.77 -1.46
N ARG A 374 -9.91 4.27 -0.24
CA ARG A 374 -10.80 3.99 0.88
C ARG A 374 -12.10 4.79 0.83
N ILE A 375 -12.05 6.01 0.32
CA ILE A 375 -13.25 6.84 0.11
C ILE A 375 -13.78 6.75 -1.34
N HIS A 376 -12.91 6.55 -2.34
CA HIS A 376 -13.27 6.46 -3.76
C HIS A 376 -13.33 5.00 -4.22
N ARG A 377 -14.45 4.34 -3.93
CA ARG A 377 -14.71 2.93 -4.26
C ARG A 377 -16.22 2.67 -4.43
N ALA A 378 -16.59 1.45 -4.81
CA ALA A 378 -17.99 1.03 -4.93
C ALA A 378 -18.79 1.41 -3.68
N GLY A 379 -19.94 2.08 -3.88
CA GLY A 379 -20.78 2.65 -2.83
C GLY A 379 -20.59 4.15 -2.59
N GLN A 380 -19.54 4.78 -3.13
CA GLN A 380 -19.39 6.23 -3.07
C GLN A 380 -20.32 6.90 -4.09
N ARG A 381 -21.07 7.91 -3.63
CA ARG A 381 -22.03 8.66 -4.45
C ARG A 381 -21.68 10.13 -4.63
N MET A 382 -20.74 10.64 -3.82
CA MET A 382 -20.32 12.04 -3.82
C MET A 382 -18.95 12.21 -4.48
N PRO A 383 -18.71 13.32 -5.22
CA PRO A 383 -17.37 13.67 -5.68
C PRO A 383 -16.36 13.65 -4.53
N CYS A 384 -15.21 13.02 -4.77
CA CYS A 384 -14.20 12.88 -3.73
C CYS A 384 -13.14 13.98 -3.82
N THR A 385 -12.84 14.61 -2.69
CA THR A 385 -11.79 15.63 -2.57
C THR A 385 -10.64 15.12 -1.73
N TYR A 386 -9.41 15.23 -2.26
CA TYR A 386 -8.18 14.92 -1.56
C TYR A 386 -7.41 16.20 -1.29
N ILE A 387 -7.20 16.53 -0.02
CA ILE A 387 -6.49 17.73 0.42
C ILE A 387 -5.12 17.32 0.96
N TYR A 388 -4.05 17.89 0.41
CA TYR A 388 -2.68 17.64 0.84
C TYR A 388 -2.15 18.85 1.58
N LEU A 389 -1.84 18.70 2.88
CA LEU A 389 -1.18 19.74 3.65
C LEU A 389 0.33 19.66 3.41
N THR A 390 0.89 20.69 2.78
CA THR A 390 2.32 20.74 2.44
C THR A 390 2.96 21.98 3.04
N ALA A 391 3.98 21.82 3.88
CA ALA A 391 4.80 22.93 4.33
C ALA A 391 5.60 23.50 3.14
N GLN A 392 5.46 24.81 2.92
CA GLN A 392 6.02 25.48 1.73
C GLN A 392 7.54 25.46 1.75
N GLY A 393 8.15 25.16 0.58
CA GLY A 393 9.61 25.13 0.43
C GLY A 393 10.30 23.95 1.14
N THR A 394 9.57 22.91 1.53
CA THR A 394 10.08 21.81 2.33
C THR A 394 10.10 20.47 1.61
N VAL A 395 10.49 19.43 2.36
CA VAL A 395 10.48 18.04 1.90
C VAL A 395 9.07 17.56 1.49
N ASP A 396 8.00 18.11 2.06
CA ASP A 396 6.63 17.72 1.74
C ASP A 396 6.29 17.88 0.25
N GLU A 397 6.70 19.01 -0.34
CA GLU A 397 6.49 19.25 -1.78
C GLU A 397 7.26 18.23 -2.63
N LYS A 398 8.48 17.86 -2.19
CA LYS A 398 9.29 16.85 -2.86
C LYS A 398 8.66 15.46 -2.77
N VAL A 399 8.09 15.10 -1.61
CA VAL A 399 7.36 13.82 -1.40
C VAL A 399 6.15 13.76 -2.32
N LEU A 400 5.30 14.78 -2.31
CA LEU A 400 4.10 14.82 -3.15
C LEU A 400 4.43 14.77 -4.64
N LYS A 401 5.45 15.52 -5.09
CA LYS A 401 5.96 15.46 -6.47
C LYS A 401 6.46 14.07 -6.84
N ALA A 402 7.21 13.42 -5.95
CA ALA A 402 7.71 12.06 -6.17
C ALA A 402 6.58 11.04 -6.29
N LEU A 403 5.53 11.14 -5.47
CA LEU A 403 4.35 10.29 -5.55
C LEU A 403 3.60 10.50 -6.87
N LYS A 404 3.36 11.73 -7.29
CA LYS A 404 2.73 12.03 -8.58
C LYS A 404 3.53 11.51 -9.78
N ASN A 405 4.86 11.62 -9.75
CA ASN A 405 5.72 11.08 -10.81
C ASN A 405 5.69 9.53 -10.86
N LYS A 406 5.63 8.87 -9.72
CA LYS A 406 5.48 7.41 -9.66
C LYS A 406 4.11 6.95 -10.18
N ALA A 407 3.05 7.70 -9.89
CA ALA A 407 1.71 7.45 -10.42
C ALA A 407 1.71 7.53 -11.96
N ASN A 408 2.35 8.55 -12.53
CA ASN A 408 2.46 8.72 -13.97
C ASN A 408 3.23 7.55 -14.61
N LEU A 409 4.36 7.12 -14.03
CA LEU A 409 5.11 5.96 -14.52
C LEU A 409 4.27 4.68 -14.49
N ALA A 410 3.57 4.42 -13.38
CA ALA A 410 2.70 3.27 -13.28
C ALA A 410 1.58 3.32 -14.33
N LYS A 411 0.99 4.49 -14.56
CA LYS A 411 -0.01 4.72 -15.59
C LYS A 411 0.53 4.39 -16.99
N THR A 412 1.66 4.95 -17.38
CA THR A 412 2.28 4.71 -18.69
C THR A 412 2.56 3.22 -18.93
N LEU A 413 3.18 2.52 -17.97
CA LEU A 413 3.57 1.13 -18.14
C LEU A 413 2.40 0.14 -18.07
N VAL A 414 1.32 0.50 -17.40
CA VAL A 414 0.24 -0.43 -17.07
C VAL A 414 -1.07 -0.03 -17.75
N ASP A 415 -1.38 1.28 -17.86
CA ASP A 415 -2.66 1.78 -18.36
C ASP A 415 -2.64 2.09 -19.84
N ASP A 416 -1.66 2.85 -20.31
CA ASP A 416 -1.67 3.43 -21.66
C ASP A 416 -1.47 2.38 -22.76
N TYR A 417 -0.90 1.22 -22.44
CA TYR A 417 -0.69 0.13 -23.41
C TYR A 417 -2.00 -0.39 -24.03
N ARG A 418 -3.10 -0.35 -23.31
CA ARG A 418 -4.38 -0.96 -23.73
C ARG A 418 -5.16 -0.15 -24.76
N TYR A 419 -4.98 1.16 -24.81
CA TYR A 419 -5.78 2.07 -25.64
C TYR A 419 -5.23 2.30 -27.05
N GLY A 420 -4.23 1.53 -27.47
CA GLY A 420 -3.60 1.73 -28.79
C GLY A 420 -2.92 3.10 -28.92
N ASN A 421 -2.93 3.89 -27.87
CA ASN A 421 -2.11 5.07 -27.74
C ASN A 421 -0.68 4.59 -27.49
N ASN A 422 -0.01 4.27 -28.59
CA ASN A 422 1.43 4.11 -28.52
C ASN A 422 1.99 5.49 -28.14
N PRO A 423 2.48 5.67 -26.90
CA PRO A 423 3.04 6.97 -26.49
C PRO A 423 4.28 7.34 -27.30
N PHE A 424 4.62 6.55 -28.32
CA PHE A 424 5.78 6.66 -29.20
C PHE A 424 5.41 6.85 -30.69
N MET A 425 4.12 7.04 -31.02
CA MET A 425 3.69 7.51 -32.35
C MET A 425 3.53 9.02 -32.36
#